data_0836d7be2a8adeba3354b77dd1aaa389
#
_entry.id   0836d7be2a8adeba3354b77dd1aaa389
#
_cell.length_a   1.000
_cell.length_b   1.000
_cell.length_c   1.000
_cell.angle_alpha   90.00
_cell.angle_beta   90.00
_cell.angle_gamma   90.00
#
_symmetry.space_group_name_H-M   'P 1'
#
loop_
_entity.id
_entity.type
_entity.pdbx_description
1 polymer ?
#
loop_
_entity_poly.entity_id
_entity_poly.type
_entity_poly.pdbx_seq_one_letter_code
_entity_poly.pdbx_strand_id
1 'polypeptide(L)'
;MATVPDLSSLSLYKVKTNSICSLASQIERRREVLKRQKEKRDEQFSQLRFLESEPEVIEEKKPQWPPRRHRRAHPHPPCPIEMMLAEWLFSVPEDLSSWFVIPCPRGQRCLVVVHSHRTHIYGKHGNLLRTMHTNLPKQTILYCIYDHRSSIYHILDMIMWNGQDYSTQIECQCRFFMLMSLAGDSRLTKSFQILSRTTVEEETWTNEAEDGYLFYHPLGFYETGYSPLVCWLKPFMIEDILQIHCSYPIVKPLGYTTAHDYMFNEQSNRKKEIFNKSKEEGEFVSMDQE
;
A
#
# COMPACT_ATOMS: atom_id res chain seq x y z
N MET A 1 -6.80 41.68 24.57
CA MET A 1 -7.85 40.93 23.89
C MET A 1 -7.51 40.91 22.42
N ALA A 2 -6.93 39.83 21.94
CA ALA A 2 -6.59 39.64 20.53
C ALA A 2 -7.69 38.74 19.93
N THR A 3 -8.40 39.29 18.94
CA THR A 3 -9.48 38.64 18.19
C THR A 3 -8.88 37.56 17.28
N VAL A 4 -9.38 36.34 17.44
CA VAL A 4 -9.10 35.19 16.54
C VAL A 4 -9.80 35.46 15.20
N PRO A 5 -9.15 35.37 14.03
CA PRO A 5 -9.83 35.53 12.75
C PRO A 5 -10.68 34.29 12.43
N ASP A 6 -11.90 34.54 12.03
CA ASP A 6 -12.91 33.60 11.56
C ASP A 6 -12.46 32.94 10.24
N LEU A 7 -12.29 31.63 10.25
CA LEU A 7 -11.83 30.79 9.13
C LEU A 7 -13.00 30.21 8.29
N SER A 8 -14.21 30.75 8.41
CA SER A 8 -15.42 30.21 7.75
C SER A 8 -15.62 30.59 6.27
N SER A 9 -14.70 31.32 5.62
CA SER A 9 -14.88 31.83 4.26
C SER A 9 -13.89 31.38 3.20
N LEU A 10 -13.21 30.25 3.37
CA LEU A 10 -12.39 29.66 2.32
C LEU A 10 -13.15 28.60 1.51
N SER A 11 -13.90 29.16 0.56
CA SER A 11 -14.32 28.70 -0.78
C SER A 11 -13.92 27.29 -1.22
N LEU A 12 -14.95 26.50 -1.38
CA LEU A 12 -15.36 25.56 -2.44
C LEU A 12 -14.43 25.39 -3.67
N TYR A 13 -13.22 24.92 -3.49
CA TYR A 13 -12.55 24.12 -4.51
C TYR A 13 -12.47 22.70 -3.99
N LYS A 14 -13.31 21.81 -4.53
CA LYS A 14 -13.20 20.35 -4.40
C LYS A 14 -11.93 19.88 -5.11
N VAL A 15 -10.77 20.23 -4.59
CA VAL A 15 -9.55 19.51 -4.84
C VAL A 15 -9.66 18.24 -4.02
N LYS A 16 -9.74 17.07 -4.68
CA LYS A 16 -9.48 15.76 -4.07
C LYS A 16 -8.04 15.70 -3.59
N THR A 17 -7.62 16.62 -2.78
CA THR A 17 -6.40 16.54 -2.01
C THR A 17 -6.77 15.84 -0.72
N ASN A 18 -6.39 14.56 -0.62
CA ASN A 18 -6.33 13.91 0.66
C ASN A 18 -5.56 14.82 1.60
N SER A 19 -6.27 15.52 2.46
CA SER A 19 -5.71 16.34 3.52
C SER A 19 -5.12 15.42 4.58
N ILE A 20 -3.90 14.98 4.35
CA ILE A 20 -3.13 14.05 5.19
C ILE A 20 -2.48 14.82 6.35
N CYS A 21 -3.05 15.87 6.87
CA CYS A 21 -2.23 16.86 7.55
C CYS A 21 -2.59 17.18 9.00
N SER A 22 -3.30 16.31 9.72
CA SER A 22 -3.38 16.49 11.16
C SER A 22 -3.42 15.15 11.90
N LEU A 23 -2.79 15.10 13.08
CA LEU A 23 -2.79 13.96 13.99
C LEU A 23 -4.22 13.47 14.27
N ALA A 24 -5.12 14.39 14.63
CA ALA A 24 -6.52 14.09 14.90
C ALA A 24 -7.24 13.49 13.69
N SER A 25 -6.94 13.97 12.46
CA SER A 25 -7.57 13.46 11.24
C SER A 25 -7.09 12.05 10.87
N GLN A 26 -5.86 11.63 11.23
CA GLN A 26 -5.40 10.28 10.96
C GLN A 26 -6.07 9.26 11.89
N ILE A 27 -6.23 9.58 13.16
CA ILE A 27 -6.94 8.74 14.14
C ILE A 27 -8.39 8.54 13.69
N GLU A 28 -9.08 9.61 13.32
CA GLU A 28 -10.47 9.54 12.87
C GLU A 28 -10.61 8.72 11.60
N ARG A 29 -9.74 8.93 10.59
CA ARG A 29 -9.76 8.12 9.36
C ARG A 29 -9.53 6.64 9.62
N ARG A 30 -8.65 6.25 10.56
CA ARG A 30 -8.47 4.85 10.97
C ARG A 30 -9.77 4.26 11.49
N ARG A 31 -10.44 4.98 12.40
CA ARG A 31 -11.72 4.53 12.97
C ARG A 31 -12.80 4.38 11.91
N GLU A 32 -12.93 5.35 11.00
CA GLU A 32 -13.90 5.32 9.92
C GLU A 32 -13.65 4.16 8.95
N VAL A 33 -12.39 3.93 8.56
CA VAL A 33 -12.03 2.83 7.67
C VAL A 33 -12.32 1.48 8.32
N LEU A 34 -11.93 1.27 9.58
CA LEU A 34 -12.20 0.04 10.32
C LEU A 34 -13.70 -0.20 10.48
N LYS A 35 -14.47 0.84 10.82
CA LYS A 35 -15.93 0.77 10.92
C LYS A 35 -16.55 0.36 9.59
N ARG A 36 -16.20 1.01 8.50
CA ARG A 36 -16.69 0.69 7.14
C ARG A 36 -16.34 -0.73 6.72
N GLN A 37 -15.12 -1.21 7.03
CA GLN A 37 -14.69 -2.56 6.71
C GLN A 37 -15.45 -3.60 7.54
N LYS A 38 -15.73 -3.31 8.82
CA LYS A 38 -16.55 -4.16 9.67
C LYS A 38 -17.98 -4.25 9.14
N GLU A 39 -18.60 -3.13 8.81
CA GLU A 39 -19.95 -3.08 8.24
C GLU A 39 -20.06 -3.92 6.96
N LYS A 40 -19.13 -3.76 6.03
CA LYS A 40 -19.10 -4.56 4.80
C LYS A 40 -18.98 -6.07 5.07
N ARG A 41 -18.17 -6.46 6.04
CA ARG A 41 -18.02 -7.85 6.44
C ARG A 41 -19.31 -8.41 7.06
N ASP A 42 -19.92 -7.64 7.96
CA ASP A 42 -21.15 -8.04 8.64
C ASP A 42 -22.33 -8.15 7.64
N GLU A 43 -22.40 -7.28 6.64
CA GLU A 43 -23.35 -7.37 5.52
C GLU A 43 -23.17 -8.64 4.71
N GLN A 44 -21.94 -9.02 4.37
CA GLN A 44 -21.66 -10.26 3.63
C GLN A 44 -22.05 -11.50 4.43
N PHE A 45 -21.67 -11.56 5.70
CA PHE A 45 -22.06 -12.70 6.54
C PHE A 45 -23.57 -12.80 6.68
N SER A 46 -24.27 -11.67 6.73
CA SER A 46 -25.73 -11.66 6.74
C SER A 46 -26.29 -12.19 5.42
N GLN A 47 -25.75 -11.75 4.28
CA GLN A 47 -26.18 -12.25 2.96
C GLN A 47 -25.92 -13.76 2.81
N LEU A 48 -24.77 -14.26 3.23
CA LEU A 48 -24.44 -15.69 3.18
C LEU A 48 -25.40 -16.52 4.04
N ARG A 49 -25.78 -16.04 5.24
CA ARG A 49 -26.76 -16.72 6.10
C ARG A 49 -28.16 -16.75 5.49
N PHE A 50 -28.56 -15.72 4.74
CA PHE A 50 -29.83 -15.71 4.03
C PHE A 50 -29.82 -16.64 2.81
N LEU A 51 -28.69 -16.80 2.13
CA LEU A 51 -28.53 -17.69 0.98
C LEU A 51 -28.51 -19.18 1.38
N GLU A 52 -28.11 -19.52 2.61
CA GLU A 52 -28.20 -20.89 3.14
C GLU A 52 -29.66 -21.33 3.41
N SER A 53 -30.59 -20.39 3.43
CA SER A 53 -32.03 -20.70 3.67
C SER A 53 -32.85 -21.02 2.40
N GLU A 54 -32.29 -20.73 1.20
CA GLU A 54 -32.92 -21.15 -0.08
C GLU A 54 -31.84 -21.66 -1.05
N PRO A 55 -31.98 -22.86 -1.63
CA PRO A 55 -31.03 -23.37 -2.60
C PRO A 55 -31.26 -22.73 -3.99
N GLU A 56 -30.96 -21.46 -4.15
CA GLU A 56 -30.83 -20.90 -5.48
C GLU A 56 -29.45 -21.24 -6.05
N VAL A 57 -29.50 -21.84 -7.24
CA VAL A 57 -28.30 -22.11 -8.07
C VAL A 57 -27.60 -20.80 -8.36
N ILE A 58 -26.58 -20.49 -7.56
CA ILE A 58 -25.73 -19.34 -7.82
C ILE A 58 -24.84 -19.72 -9.01
N GLU A 59 -25.14 -19.21 -10.20
CA GLU A 59 -24.16 -19.14 -11.27
C GLU A 59 -22.95 -18.35 -10.76
N GLU A 60 -21.83 -19.04 -10.61
CA GLU A 60 -20.55 -18.42 -10.34
C GLU A 60 -20.31 -17.32 -11.39
N LYS A 61 -20.51 -16.06 -11.02
CA LYS A 61 -20.07 -14.93 -11.83
C LYS A 61 -18.56 -14.95 -11.88
N LYS A 62 -18.01 -15.65 -12.88
CA LYS A 62 -16.60 -15.53 -13.26
C LYS A 62 -16.25 -14.05 -13.36
N PRO A 63 -15.09 -13.62 -12.85
CA PRO A 63 -14.64 -12.24 -12.96
C PRO A 63 -14.79 -11.81 -14.43
N GLN A 64 -15.73 -10.92 -14.72
CA GLN A 64 -15.91 -10.40 -16.07
C GLN A 64 -14.78 -9.40 -16.30
N TRP A 65 -13.79 -9.84 -17.06
CA TRP A 65 -12.85 -8.92 -17.70
C TRP A 65 -13.65 -7.92 -18.54
N PRO A 66 -13.40 -6.60 -18.39
CA PRO A 66 -14.16 -5.61 -19.14
C PRO A 66 -14.07 -5.91 -20.64
N PRO A 67 -15.19 -5.80 -21.38
CA PRO A 67 -15.22 -6.10 -22.80
C PRO A 67 -14.17 -5.27 -23.53
N ARG A 68 -13.44 -5.89 -24.45
CA ARG A 68 -12.43 -5.26 -25.30
C ARG A 68 -13.05 -4.11 -26.08
N ARG A 69 -13.02 -2.90 -25.54
CA ARG A 69 -13.22 -1.70 -26.34
C ARG A 69 -12.01 -1.57 -27.25
N HIS A 70 -12.24 -1.40 -28.56
CA HIS A 70 -11.22 -1.09 -29.55
C HIS A 70 -10.53 0.25 -29.22
N ARG A 71 -9.66 0.24 -28.22
CA ARG A 71 -8.61 1.23 -28.04
C ARG A 71 -7.38 0.71 -28.74
N ARG A 72 -6.63 1.61 -29.42
CA ARG A 72 -5.32 1.33 -30.03
C ARG A 72 -4.57 0.37 -29.12
N ALA A 73 -4.22 -0.81 -29.65
CA ALA A 73 -3.67 -1.91 -28.87
C ALA A 73 -2.41 -1.43 -28.12
N HIS A 74 -2.55 -1.22 -26.82
CA HIS A 74 -1.38 -1.16 -25.98
C HIS A 74 -0.70 -2.54 -26.05
N PRO A 75 0.60 -2.61 -26.37
CA PRO A 75 1.31 -3.88 -26.58
C PRO A 75 1.31 -4.79 -25.35
N HIS A 76 0.83 -4.30 -24.21
CA HIS A 76 0.83 -4.99 -22.93
C HIS A 76 -0.52 -4.86 -22.21
N PRO A 77 -0.94 -5.89 -21.44
CA PRO A 77 -2.16 -5.79 -20.64
C PRO A 77 -2.03 -4.66 -19.62
N PRO A 78 -3.11 -3.93 -19.32
CA PRO A 78 -3.12 -2.94 -18.24
C PRO A 78 -2.90 -3.63 -16.89
N CYS A 79 -2.36 -2.90 -15.92
CA CYS A 79 -2.26 -3.37 -14.54
C CYS A 79 -3.68 -3.66 -13.99
N PRO A 80 -3.96 -4.85 -13.46
CA PRO A 80 -5.31 -5.23 -13.05
C PRO A 80 -5.77 -4.56 -11.76
N ILE A 81 -4.84 -4.06 -10.95
CA ILE A 81 -5.11 -3.46 -9.64
C ILE A 81 -4.10 -2.35 -9.35
N GLU A 82 -4.52 -1.36 -8.58
CA GLU A 82 -3.62 -0.33 -8.06
C GLU A 82 -2.95 -0.77 -6.76
N MET A 83 -1.80 -0.15 -6.44
CA MET A 83 -1.08 -0.43 -5.20
C MET A 83 -1.79 0.20 -3.99
N MET A 84 -1.77 -0.52 -2.88
CA MET A 84 -2.01 0.06 -1.57
C MET A 84 -0.77 0.85 -1.13
N LEU A 85 -0.97 2.09 -0.72
CA LEU A 85 0.09 3.01 -0.36
C LEU A 85 0.03 3.33 1.14
N ALA A 86 1.19 3.38 1.77
CA ALA A 86 1.31 3.75 3.18
C ALA A 86 1.24 5.27 3.36
N GLU A 87 0.56 5.70 4.43
CA GLU A 87 0.69 7.04 4.98
C GLU A 87 1.91 7.13 5.92
N TRP A 88 2.40 8.33 6.19
CA TRP A 88 3.32 8.51 7.31
C TRP A 88 2.62 8.19 8.63
N LEU A 89 3.32 7.59 9.58
CA LEU A 89 2.81 7.37 10.94
C LEU A 89 2.91 8.68 11.73
N PHE A 90 1.95 9.59 11.51
CA PHE A 90 1.89 10.86 12.24
C PHE A 90 1.42 10.70 13.68
N SER A 91 0.51 9.75 13.89
CA SER A 91 -0.12 9.47 15.16
C SER A 91 0.08 8.02 15.52
N VAL A 92 0.72 7.77 16.64
CA VAL A 92 0.87 6.43 17.19
C VAL A 92 -0.49 5.95 17.69
N PRO A 93 -1.06 4.87 17.13
CA PRO A 93 -2.30 4.31 17.65
C PRO A 93 -2.07 3.61 18.99
N GLU A 94 -3.10 3.59 19.86
CA GLU A 94 -3.02 2.95 21.18
C GLU A 94 -2.77 1.44 21.08
N ASP A 95 -3.24 0.81 19.99
CA ASP A 95 -3.12 -0.61 19.72
C ASP A 95 -1.91 -0.96 18.83
N LEU A 96 -0.93 -0.05 18.68
CA LEU A 96 0.23 -0.25 17.80
C LEU A 96 1.01 -1.54 18.10
N SER A 97 1.01 -1.99 19.37
CA SER A 97 1.66 -3.24 19.77
C SER A 97 1.12 -4.47 19.03
N SER A 98 -0.14 -4.41 18.57
CA SER A 98 -0.78 -5.48 17.78
C SER A 98 -0.49 -5.39 16.27
N TRP A 99 0.10 -4.27 15.79
CA TRP A 99 0.35 -4.08 14.37
C TRP A 99 1.57 -4.88 13.91
N PHE A 100 1.49 -5.38 12.68
CA PHE A 100 2.64 -6.00 12.04
C PHE A 100 3.65 -4.95 11.60
N VAL A 101 4.93 -5.23 11.87
CA VAL A 101 6.07 -4.44 11.43
C VAL A 101 6.83 -5.22 10.37
N ILE A 102 7.15 -4.56 9.27
CA ILE A 102 7.94 -5.14 8.18
C ILE A 102 9.15 -4.24 7.93
N PRO A 103 10.37 -4.68 8.25
CA PRO A 103 11.59 -4.00 7.84
C PRO A 103 11.72 -4.06 6.32
N CYS A 104 11.90 -2.93 5.69
CA CYS A 104 11.91 -2.81 4.23
C CYS A 104 13.33 -2.51 3.73
N PRO A 105 13.86 -3.33 2.82
CA PRO A 105 15.10 -3.03 2.10
C PRO A 105 14.89 -1.86 1.13
N ARG A 106 15.99 -1.27 0.67
CA ARG A 106 15.93 -0.27 -0.41
C ARG A 106 15.51 -0.94 -1.71
N GLY A 107 14.54 -0.33 -2.40
CA GLY A 107 14.10 -0.87 -3.67
C GLY A 107 12.89 -0.16 -4.25
N GLN A 108 12.46 -0.65 -5.39
CA GLN A 108 11.32 -0.11 -6.11
C GLN A 108 10.05 -0.89 -5.79
N ARG A 109 9.00 -0.20 -5.33
CA ARG A 109 7.67 -0.81 -5.15
C ARG A 109 7.11 -1.24 -6.49
N CYS A 110 6.63 -2.47 -6.56
CA CYS A 110 6.08 -3.05 -7.77
C CYS A 110 4.98 -4.09 -7.48
N LEU A 111 4.13 -4.32 -8.48
CA LEU A 111 3.20 -5.45 -8.51
C LEU A 111 3.74 -6.51 -9.47
N VAL A 112 3.84 -7.72 -8.99
CA VAL A 112 4.17 -8.92 -9.77
C VAL A 112 2.86 -9.59 -10.14
N VAL A 113 2.51 -9.58 -11.43
CA VAL A 113 1.24 -10.09 -11.95
C VAL A 113 1.49 -11.23 -12.92
N VAL A 114 1.02 -12.42 -12.57
CA VAL A 114 1.12 -13.61 -13.42
C VAL A 114 -0.15 -13.79 -14.22
N HIS A 115 -0.06 -13.56 -15.52
CA HIS A 115 -1.15 -13.76 -16.45
C HIS A 115 -0.77 -14.85 -17.45
N SER A 116 -1.54 -15.93 -17.50
CA SER A 116 -1.31 -17.09 -18.37
C SER A 116 0.09 -17.70 -18.21
N HIS A 117 1.03 -17.37 -19.07
CA HIS A 117 2.41 -17.91 -19.07
C HIS A 117 3.49 -16.84 -18.89
N ARG A 118 3.10 -15.61 -18.62
CA ARG A 118 4.02 -14.49 -18.46
C ARG A 118 3.78 -13.78 -17.15
N THR A 119 4.86 -13.33 -16.57
CA THR A 119 4.85 -12.49 -15.36
C THR A 119 5.18 -11.06 -15.77
N HIS A 120 4.26 -10.15 -15.46
CA HIS A 120 4.39 -8.73 -15.73
C HIS A 120 4.68 -8.01 -14.42
N ILE A 121 5.65 -7.11 -14.45
CA ILE A 121 6.03 -6.29 -13.30
C ILE A 121 5.55 -4.87 -13.58
N TYR A 122 4.67 -4.37 -12.73
CA TYR A 122 4.12 -3.02 -12.85
C TYR A 122 4.66 -2.11 -11.75
N GLY A 123 4.96 -0.88 -12.11
CA GLY A 123 5.35 0.17 -11.18
C GLY A 123 4.15 0.79 -10.47
N LYS A 124 4.44 1.74 -9.59
CA LYS A 124 3.46 2.45 -8.74
C LYS A 124 2.29 3.08 -9.51
N HIS A 125 2.52 3.50 -10.74
CA HIS A 125 1.50 4.17 -11.58
C HIS A 125 0.87 3.22 -12.60
N GLY A 126 0.99 1.90 -12.41
CA GLY A 126 0.45 0.90 -13.33
C GLY A 126 1.21 0.75 -14.65
N ASN A 127 2.34 1.44 -14.83
CA ASN A 127 3.20 1.31 -15.98
C ASN A 127 3.96 -0.03 -15.96
N LEU A 128 4.02 -0.71 -17.08
CA LEU A 128 4.80 -1.94 -17.21
C LEU A 128 6.30 -1.63 -17.13
N LEU A 129 6.99 -2.24 -16.18
CA LEU A 129 8.44 -2.11 -15.99
C LEU A 129 9.20 -3.23 -16.70
N ARG A 130 8.71 -4.46 -16.59
CA ARG A 130 9.38 -5.66 -17.11
C ARG A 130 8.38 -6.77 -17.36
N THR A 131 8.70 -7.65 -18.30
CA THR A 131 8.05 -8.95 -18.50
C THR A 131 9.09 -10.05 -18.36
N MET A 132 8.75 -11.13 -17.63
CA MET A 132 9.64 -12.25 -17.38
C MET A 132 8.86 -13.57 -17.29
N HIS A 133 9.56 -14.69 -17.23
CA HIS A 133 9.00 -16.01 -16.94
C HIS A 133 9.32 -16.37 -15.49
N THR A 134 8.33 -16.88 -14.77
CA THR A 134 8.49 -17.36 -13.39
C THR A 134 7.75 -18.68 -13.21
N ASN A 135 8.05 -19.37 -12.11
CA ASN A 135 7.34 -20.60 -11.72
C ASN A 135 6.09 -20.30 -10.86
N LEU A 136 5.77 -19.02 -10.66
CA LEU A 136 4.59 -18.62 -9.90
C LEU A 136 3.32 -19.15 -10.57
N PRO A 137 2.29 -19.54 -9.79
CA PRO A 137 1.03 -20.02 -10.34
C PRO A 137 0.35 -18.96 -11.21
N LYS A 138 -0.47 -19.39 -12.15
CA LYS A 138 -1.32 -18.48 -12.93
C LYS A 138 -2.26 -17.71 -12.00
N GLN A 139 -2.69 -16.53 -12.44
CA GLN A 139 -3.58 -15.67 -11.64
C GLN A 139 -3.01 -15.42 -10.23
N THR A 140 -1.75 -14.99 -10.18
CA THR A 140 -1.07 -14.56 -8.95
C THR A 140 -0.76 -13.08 -9.05
N ILE A 141 -1.02 -12.35 -7.97
CA ILE A 141 -0.67 -10.93 -7.81
C ILE A 141 0.01 -10.77 -6.45
N LEU A 142 1.27 -10.36 -6.48
CA LEU A 142 2.07 -10.08 -5.29
C LEU A 142 2.47 -8.61 -5.26
N TYR A 143 2.40 -8.00 -4.10
CA TYR A 143 2.95 -6.67 -3.84
C TYR A 143 4.37 -6.80 -3.31
N CYS A 144 5.34 -6.21 -4.00
CA CYS A 144 6.76 -6.44 -3.75
C CYS A 144 7.56 -5.14 -3.68
N ILE A 145 8.77 -5.26 -3.10
CA ILE A 145 9.89 -4.36 -3.30
C ILE A 145 10.92 -5.08 -4.17
N TYR A 146 11.29 -4.51 -5.31
CA TYR A 146 12.39 -5.02 -6.11
C TYR A 146 13.70 -4.35 -5.71
N ASP A 147 14.61 -5.13 -5.16
CA ASP A 147 15.97 -4.69 -4.88
C ASP A 147 16.84 -4.87 -6.13
N HIS A 148 17.28 -3.76 -6.70
CA HIS A 148 18.13 -3.76 -7.91
C HIS A 148 19.52 -4.34 -7.67
N ARG A 149 20.04 -4.34 -6.43
CA ARG A 149 21.38 -4.81 -6.09
C ARG A 149 21.43 -6.34 -6.05
N SER A 150 20.44 -6.93 -5.37
CA SER A 150 20.35 -8.41 -5.24
C SER A 150 19.54 -9.07 -6.36
N SER A 151 18.78 -8.28 -7.14
CA SER A 151 17.79 -8.75 -8.12
C SER A 151 16.69 -9.61 -7.49
N ILE A 152 16.33 -9.34 -6.24
CA ILE A 152 15.31 -10.06 -5.49
C ILE A 152 14.02 -9.23 -5.40
N TYR A 153 12.89 -9.90 -5.55
CA TYR A 153 11.56 -9.37 -5.25
C TYR A 153 11.20 -9.73 -3.82
N HIS A 154 11.24 -8.77 -2.92
CA HIS A 154 10.83 -8.92 -1.53
C HIS A 154 9.31 -8.76 -1.40
N ILE A 155 8.63 -9.84 -1.04
CA ILE A 155 7.16 -9.89 -1.01
C ILE A 155 6.66 -9.21 0.27
N LEU A 156 5.85 -8.18 0.10
CA LEU A 156 5.19 -7.43 1.16
C LEU A 156 3.80 -7.96 1.48
N ASP A 157 3.00 -8.22 0.43
CA ASP A 157 1.62 -8.67 0.59
C ASP A 157 1.22 -9.57 -0.58
N MET A 158 0.21 -10.40 -0.35
CA MET A 158 -0.36 -11.30 -1.34
C MET A 158 -1.80 -10.88 -1.62
N ILE A 159 -2.04 -10.46 -2.87
CA ILE A 159 -3.34 -9.95 -3.31
C ILE A 159 -4.16 -11.06 -3.95
N MET A 160 -3.50 -11.90 -4.74
CA MET A 160 -4.10 -13.07 -5.39
C MET A 160 -3.06 -14.19 -5.48
N TRP A 161 -3.48 -15.43 -5.25
CA TRP A 161 -2.62 -16.59 -5.37
C TRP A 161 -3.37 -17.74 -6.02
N ASN A 162 -2.87 -18.23 -7.16
CA ASN A 162 -3.46 -19.35 -7.90
C ASN A 162 -4.97 -19.20 -8.16
N GLY A 163 -5.41 -17.96 -8.49
CA GLY A 163 -6.81 -17.63 -8.75
C GLY A 163 -7.66 -17.31 -7.52
N GLN A 164 -7.15 -17.56 -6.32
CA GLN A 164 -7.82 -17.18 -5.10
C GLN A 164 -7.55 -15.69 -4.79
N ASP A 165 -8.59 -14.89 -4.66
CA ASP A 165 -8.52 -13.47 -4.31
C ASP A 165 -8.42 -13.28 -2.79
N TYR A 166 -7.40 -12.54 -2.35
CA TYR A 166 -7.17 -12.12 -0.97
C TYR A 166 -7.31 -10.61 -0.78
N SER A 167 -7.62 -9.85 -1.84
CA SER A 167 -7.78 -8.39 -1.76
C SER A 167 -9.10 -7.99 -1.14
N THR A 168 -10.16 -8.77 -1.44
CA THR A 168 -11.52 -8.42 -1.09
C THR A 168 -11.86 -8.97 0.28
N GLN A 169 -12.02 -8.10 1.27
CA GLN A 169 -12.56 -8.39 2.61
C GLN A 169 -11.77 -9.45 3.42
N ILE A 170 -10.52 -9.70 3.05
CA ILE A 170 -9.60 -10.53 3.82
C ILE A 170 -8.73 -9.62 4.69
N GLU A 171 -8.74 -9.86 5.99
CA GLU A 171 -7.93 -9.12 6.96
C GLU A 171 -6.43 -9.33 6.71
N CYS A 172 -5.63 -8.31 7.02
CA CYS A 172 -4.19 -8.36 6.84
C CYS A 172 -3.55 -9.57 7.56
N GLN A 173 -3.99 -9.86 8.78
CA GLN A 173 -3.49 -11.02 9.53
C GLN A 173 -3.72 -12.34 8.78
N CYS A 174 -4.87 -12.51 8.13
CA CYS A 174 -5.17 -13.71 7.34
C CYS A 174 -4.32 -13.77 6.07
N ARG A 175 -4.17 -12.65 5.36
CA ARG A 175 -3.30 -12.58 4.18
C ARG A 175 -1.85 -12.90 4.53
N PHE A 176 -1.36 -12.37 5.64
CA PHE A 176 0.00 -12.61 6.11
C PHE A 176 0.21 -14.04 6.58
N PHE A 177 -0.75 -14.62 7.28
CA PHE A 177 -0.72 -16.04 7.63
C PHE A 177 -0.63 -16.93 6.38
N MET A 178 -1.49 -16.67 5.39
CA MET A 178 -1.47 -17.41 4.12
C MET A 178 -0.16 -17.21 3.36
N LEU A 179 0.38 -15.99 3.33
CA LEU A 179 1.66 -15.71 2.68
C LEU A 179 2.81 -16.44 3.39
N MET A 180 2.83 -16.45 4.72
CA MET A 180 3.88 -17.16 5.49
C MET A 180 3.79 -18.67 5.31
N SER A 181 2.60 -19.24 5.07
CA SER A 181 2.45 -20.67 4.76
C SER A 181 3.10 -21.08 3.44
N LEU A 182 3.40 -20.10 2.57
CA LEU A 182 4.16 -20.33 1.32
C LEU A 182 5.69 -20.33 1.54
N ALA A 183 6.16 -20.13 2.76
CA ALA A 183 7.60 -20.22 3.05
C ALA A 183 8.10 -21.64 2.72
N GLY A 184 9.08 -21.72 1.82
CA GLY A 184 9.58 -23.01 1.32
C GLY A 184 8.83 -23.59 0.12
N ASP A 185 7.78 -22.92 -0.39
CA ASP A 185 7.12 -23.32 -1.64
C ASP A 185 8.11 -23.26 -2.81
N SER A 186 8.27 -24.37 -3.52
CA SER A 186 9.20 -24.49 -4.66
C SER A 186 8.90 -23.54 -5.82
N ARG A 187 7.69 -23.01 -5.88
CA ARG A 187 7.26 -22.01 -6.86
C ARG A 187 7.82 -20.62 -6.57
N LEU A 188 8.12 -20.33 -5.30
CA LEU A 188 8.88 -19.15 -4.89
C LEU A 188 10.38 -19.44 -5.07
N THR A 189 10.90 -19.13 -6.24
CA THR A 189 12.33 -19.31 -6.57
C THR A 189 13.20 -18.37 -5.74
N LYS A 190 14.53 -18.49 -5.86
CA LYS A 190 15.48 -17.58 -5.19
C LYS A 190 15.30 -16.09 -5.54
N SER A 191 14.56 -15.78 -6.61
CA SER A 191 14.23 -14.40 -6.99
C SER A 191 13.12 -13.77 -6.16
N PHE A 192 12.41 -14.58 -5.34
CA PHE A 192 11.31 -14.11 -4.50
C PHE A 192 11.59 -14.45 -3.04
N GLN A 193 11.53 -13.47 -2.18
CA GLN A 193 11.73 -13.62 -0.74
C GLN A 193 10.57 -13.00 0.03
N ILE A 194 10.00 -13.75 0.95
CA ILE A 194 8.99 -13.22 1.87
C ILE A 194 9.73 -12.47 2.97
N LEU A 195 9.39 -11.18 3.18
CA LEU A 195 9.94 -10.40 4.28
C LEU A 195 9.40 -10.91 5.62
N SER A 196 10.20 -10.81 6.66
CA SER A 196 9.78 -11.09 8.03
C SER A 196 8.68 -10.11 8.46
N ARG A 197 7.80 -10.59 9.33
CA ARG A 197 6.73 -9.83 9.94
C ARG A 197 6.75 -10.10 11.42
N THR A 198 6.96 -9.06 12.19
CA THR A 198 7.01 -9.08 13.66
C THR A 198 5.95 -8.12 14.19
N THR A 199 5.75 -8.11 15.49
CA THR A 199 5.02 -7.04 16.18
C THR A 199 6.00 -5.95 16.61
N VAL A 200 5.49 -4.81 17.05
CA VAL A 200 6.34 -3.70 17.54
C VAL A 200 7.19 -4.13 18.74
N GLU A 201 6.67 -5.03 19.60
CA GLU A 201 7.37 -5.53 20.77
C GLU A 201 8.43 -6.57 20.42
N GLU A 202 8.22 -7.35 19.36
CA GLU A 202 9.13 -8.41 18.91
C GLU A 202 10.22 -7.88 17.96
N GLU A 203 10.02 -6.68 17.39
CA GLU A 203 10.96 -6.11 16.42
C GLU A 203 12.27 -5.72 17.10
N THR A 204 13.35 -6.21 16.56
CA THR A 204 14.70 -5.97 17.09
C THR A 204 15.26 -4.60 16.70
N TRP A 205 14.56 -3.87 15.83
CA TRP A 205 14.97 -2.54 15.33
C TRP A 205 16.42 -2.52 14.84
N THR A 206 16.73 -3.49 13.97
CA THR A 206 18.08 -3.67 13.41
C THR A 206 18.30 -2.78 12.18
N ASN A 207 19.55 -2.74 11.70
CA ASN A 207 19.92 -2.00 10.49
C ASN A 207 19.42 -2.68 9.18
N GLU A 208 18.64 -3.75 9.25
CA GLU A 208 18.11 -4.47 8.09
C GLU A 208 17.05 -3.66 7.33
N ALA A 209 16.33 -2.77 8.01
CA ALA A 209 15.37 -1.86 7.40
C ALA A 209 16.05 -0.66 6.74
N GLU A 210 16.85 -0.89 5.71
CA GLU A 210 17.64 0.16 5.04
C GLU A 210 16.79 1.35 4.53
N ASP A 211 15.56 1.09 4.08
CA ASP A 211 14.65 2.15 3.61
C ASP A 211 13.68 2.62 4.68
N GLY A 212 13.22 1.74 5.55
CA GLY A 212 12.31 2.05 6.66
C GLY A 212 11.43 0.88 7.05
N TYR A 213 10.42 1.18 7.85
CA TYR A 213 9.49 0.20 8.41
C TYR A 213 8.07 0.47 7.94
N LEU A 214 7.38 -0.58 7.48
CA LEU A 214 5.95 -0.57 7.25
C LEU A 214 5.22 -1.14 8.47
N PHE A 215 4.14 -0.47 8.82
CA PHE A 215 3.23 -0.88 9.89
C PHE A 215 1.88 -1.21 9.28
N TYR A 216 1.37 -2.42 9.51
CA TYR A 216 0.09 -2.88 9.00
C TYR A 216 -0.86 -3.19 10.14
N HIS A 217 -2.04 -2.59 10.12
CA HIS A 217 -3.10 -2.94 11.06
C HIS A 217 -3.61 -4.36 10.77
N PRO A 218 -3.69 -5.28 11.77
CA PRO A 218 -4.02 -6.69 11.57
C PRO A 218 -5.39 -6.92 10.92
N LEU A 219 -6.38 -6.08 11.23
CA LEU A 219 -7.73 -6.16 10.68
C LEU A 219 -7.91 -5.37 9.37
N GLY A 220 -6.87 -4.72 8.86
CA GLY A 220 -6.93 -3.92 7.63
C GLY A 220 -7.11 -4.76 6.38
N PHE A 221 -8.06 -4.39 5.50
CA PHE A 221 -8.19 -4.99 4.18
C PHE A 221 -7.18 -4.39 3.20
N TYR A 222 -6.97 -5.05 2.06
CA TYR A 222 -6.22 -4.45 0.97
C TYR A 222 -7.10 -3.42 0.26
N GLU A 223 -6.78 -2.14 0.42
CA GLU A 223 -7.46 -1.04 -0.26
C GLU A 223 -6.47 -0.29 -1.14
N THR A 224 -6.85 -0.01 -2.38
CA THR A 224 -6.00 0.73 -3.33
C THR A 224 -5.86 2.20 -2.93
N GLY A 225 -4.70 2.78 -3.23
CA GLY A 225 -4.39 4.14 -2.82
C GLY A 225 -3.84 4.25 -1.39
N TYR A 226 -3.87 5.45 -0.83
CA TYR A 226 -3.37 5.68 0.53
C TYR A 226 -4.33 5.14 1.59
N SER A 227 -3.79 4.35 2.51
CA SER A 227 -4.54 3.76 3.63
C SER A 227 -3.96 4.21 4.98
N PRO A 228 -4.80 4.71 5.90
CA PRO A 228 -4.35 5.05 7.25
C PRO A 228 -4.06 3.80 8.11
N LEU A 229 -4.45 2.61 7.63
CA LEU A 229 -4.18 1.30 8.26
C LEU A 229 -2.84 0.70 7.82
N VAL A 230 -2.14 1.37 6.90
CA VAL A 230 -0.76 1.04 6.51
C VAL A 230 0.08 2.28 6.66
N CYS A 231 1.06 2.24 7.55
CA CYS A 231 1.88 3.39 7.89
C CYS A 231 3.35 3.14 7.61
N TRP A 232 4.11 4.23 7.51
CA TRP A 232 5.51 4.22 7.15
C TRP A 232 6.34 5.12 8.05
N LEU A 233 7.51 4.62 8.49
CA LEU A 233 8.55 5.42 9.13
C LEU A 233 9.91 5.13 8.51
N LYS A 234 10.74 6.17 8.42
CA LYS A 234 12.17 6.01 8.15
C LYS A 234 12.90 5.54 9.40
N PRO A 235 14.05 4.86 9.29
CA PRO A 235 14.79 4.35 10.47
C PRO A 235 15.11 5.47 11.46
N PHE A 236 15.49 6.66 10.99
CA PHE A 236 15.86 7.79 11.84
C PHE A 236 14.67 8.48 12.55
N MET A 237 13.43 8.05 12.27
CA MET A 237 12.22 8.57 12.92
C MET A 237 11.71 7.69 14.06
N ILE A 238 12.23 6.45 14.18
CA ILE A 238 11.74 5.46 15.13
C ILE A 238 11.82 5.98 16.56
N GLU A 239 12.99 6.51 16.97
CA GLU A 239 13.18 7.05 18.30
C GLU A 239 12.26 8.24 18.60
N ASP A 240 12.07 9.12 17.61
CA ASP A 240 11.25 10.33 17.77
C ASP A 240 9.75 10.02 17.86
N ILE A 241 9.26 9.05 17.11
CA ILE A 241 7.82 8.73 17.01
C ILE A 241 7.41 7.65 18.00
N LEU A 242 8.17 6.55 18.08
CA LEU A 242 7.81 5.40 18.92
C LEU A 242 8.42 5.49 20.32
N GLN A 243 9.36 6.41 20.55
CA GLN A 243 10.11 6.55 21.81
C GLN A 243 10.86 5.26 22.19
N ILE A 244 11.29 4.50 21.19
CA ILE A 244 12.05 3.25 21.33
C ILE A 244 13.50 3.55 21.04
N HIS A 245 14.41 3.15 21.93
CA HIS A 245 15.85 3.30 21.70
C HIS A 245 16.34 2.19 20.76
N CYS A 246 16.97 2.60 19.64
CA CYS A 246 17.58 1.67 18.68
C CYS A 246 19.00 1.33 19.10
N SER A 247 19.36 0.06 19.10
CA SER A 247 20.68 -0.44 19.53
C SER A 247 21.79 -0.19 18.50
N TYR A 248 21.49 0.38 17.35
CA TYR A 248 22.45 0.69 16.29
C TYR A 248 22.52 2.22 16.00
N PRO A 249 23.66 2.73 15.50
CA PRO A 249 23.80 4.15 15.22
C PRO A 249 22.90 4.56 14.05
N ILE A 250 21.93 5.44 14.33
CA ILE A 250 21.01 5.98 13.33
C ILE A 250 21.62 7.23 12.71
N VAL A 251 21.79 7.20 11.38
CA VAL A 251 22.25 8.39 10.63
C VAL A 251 21.02 9.23 10.27
N LYS A 252 20.92 10.41 10.91
CA LYS A 252 19.88 11.40 10.60
C LYS A 252 20.29 12.24 9.38
N PRO A 253 19.37 12.60 8.47
CA PRO A 253 19.68 13.46 7.33
C PRO A 253 20.12 14.86 7.77
N LEU A 254 20.87 15.54 6.91
CA LEU A 254 21.31 16.92 7.16
C LEU A 254 20.08 17.84 7.31
N GLY A 255 20.05 18.63 8.38
CA GLY A 255 18.94 19.54 8.68
C GLY A 255 17.71 18.84 9.28
N TYR A 256 17.82 17.59 9.69
CA TYR A 256 16.74 16.91 10.41
C TYR A 256 16.56 17.53 11.80
N THR A 257 15.33 17.95 12.10
CA THR A 257 14.93 18.52 13.39
C THR A 257 14.06 17.51 14.16
N THR A 258 12.85 17.28 13.66
CA THR A 258 11.91 16.30 14.19
C THR A 258 11.32 15.45 13.09
N ALA A 259 10.79 14.27 13.44
CA ALA A 259 10.10 13.40 12.48
C ALA A 259 8.90 14.11 11.85
N HIS A 260 8.13 14.88 12.62
CA HIS A 260 6.95 15.60 12.13
C HIS A 260 7.34 16.69 11.11
N ASP A 261 8.40 17.49 11.38
CA ASP A 261 8.88 18.49 10.43
C ASP A 261 9.34 17.86 9.13
N TYR A 262 10.06 16.74 9.23
CA TYR A 262 10.50 16.00 8.05
C TYR A 262 9.33 15.50 7.22
N MET A 263 8.34 14.85 7.83
CA MET A 263 7.14 14.34 7.16
C MET A 263 6.36 15.47 6.47
N PHE A 264 6.22 16.61 7.14
CA PHE A 264 5.54 17.78 6.60
C PHE A 264 6.25 18.38 5.38
N ASN A 265 7.59 18.51 5.47
CA ASN A 265 8.40 19.01 4.37
C ASN A 265 8.37 18.06 3.16
N GLU A 266 8.47 16.75 3.37
CA GLU A 266 8.36 15.76 2.30
C GLU A 266 7.01 15.80 1.59
N GLN A 267 5.91 15.95 2.33
CA GLN A 267 4.59 16.09 1.72
C GLN A 267 4.45 17.37 0.91
N SER A 268 5.00 18.47 1.41
CA SER A 268 4.98 19.77 0.72
C SER A 268 5.78 19.73 -0.58
N ASN A 269 6.94 19.08 -0.57
CA ASN A 269 7.77 18.88 -1.75
C ASN A 269 7.08 18.02 -2.80
N ARG A 270 6.46 16.90 -2.41
CA ARG A 270 5.67 16.04 -3.32
C ARG A 270 4.51 16.78 -3.97
N LYS A 271 3.81 17.64 -3.22
CA LYS A 271 2.74 18.48 -3.79
C LYS A 271 3.27 19.44 -4.85
N LYS A 272 4.43 20.08 -4.61
CA LYS A 272 5.07 20.97 -5.58
C LYS A 272 5.50 20.22 -6.84
N GLU A 273 6.09 19.03 -6.72
CA GLU A 273 6.47 18.20 -7.87
C GLU A 273 5.28 17.79 -8.74
N ILE A 274 4.16 17.38 -8.12
CA ILE A 274 2.94 17.03 -8.84
C ILE A 274 2.38 18.25 -9.57
N PHE A 275 2.34 19.42 -8.91
CA PHE A 275 1.86 20.66 -9.50
C PHE A 275 2.71 21.10 -10.68
N ASN A 276 4.05 21.02 -10.58
CA ASN A 276 4.95 21.37 -11.67
C ASN A 276 4.80 20.43 -12.87
N LYS A 277 4.70 19.11 -12.64
CA LYS A 277 4.47 18.15 -13.73
C LYS A 277 3.15 18.39 -14.47
N SER A 278 2.08 18.68 -13.74
CA SER A 278 0.77 18.96 -14.37
C SER A 278 0.78 20.27 -15.16
N LYS A 279 1.63 21.22 -14.77
CA LYS A 279 1.84 22.47 -15.52
C LYS A 279 2.61 22.23 -16.82
N GLU A 280 3.70 21.46 -16.76
CA GLU A 280 4.49 21.08 -17.95
C GLU A 280 3.66 20.27 -18.96
N GLU A 281 2.85 19.33 -18.51
CA GLU A 281 1.93 18.56 -19.39
C GLU A 281 0.82 19.43 -19.97
N GLY A 282 0.34 20.45 -19.26
CA GLY A 282 -0.64 21.43 -19.76
C GLY A 282 -0.08 22.40 -20.79
N GLU A 283 1.18 22.79 -20.69
CA GLU A 283 1.86 23.65 -21.68
C GLU A 283 2.16 22.91 -23.00
N PHE A 284 2.46 21.59 -22.95
CA PHE A 284 2.67 20.78 -24.16
C PHE A 284 1.41 20.64 -25.02
N VAL A 285 0.25 20.55 -24.40
CA VAL A 285 -1.04 20.42 -25.14
C VAL A 285 -1.45 21.71 -25.84
N SER A 286 -0.98 22.87 -25.38
CA SER A 286 -1.29 24.17 -25.97
C SER A 286 -0.38 24.55 -27.17
N MET A 287 0.76 23.89 -27.34
CA MET A 287 1.68 24.15 -28.46
C MET A 287 1.40 23.34 -29.73
N ASP A 288 0.55 22.31 -29.64
CA ASP A 288 0.15 21.48 -30.80
C ASP A 288 -1.17 21.96 -31.45
N GLN A 289 -1.66 23.16 -31.11
CA GLN A 289 -2.89 23.76 -31.66
C GLN A 289 -2.67 25.13 -32.36
N GLU A 290 -1.44 25.49 -32.72
CA GLU A 290 -1.16 26.64 -33.61
C GLU A 290 -0.67 26.20 -35.01
#